data_145a117a95c3ffa5f8bcc89d9c187f4c
#
_entry.id   145a117a95c3ffa5f8bcc89d9c187f4c
#
_cell.length_a   1.000
_cell.length_b   1.000
_cell.length_c   1.000
_cell.angle_alpha   90.00
_cell.angle_beta   90.00
_cell.angle_gamma   90.00
#
_symmetry.space_group_name_H-M   'P 1'
#
loop_
_entity.id
_entity.type
_entity.pdbx_description
1 polymer ?
#
loop_
_entity_poly.entity_id
_entity_poly.type
_entity_poly.pdbx_seq_one_letter_code
_entity_poly.pdbx_strand_id
1 'polypeptide(L)'
;QAAKVEQGIAICGTGAGISLAANKVNGIRAVVCSDPYTARMAKEHNDANVIAFGARVIGIETAKCIVDEWLNAKFEGGRHATRVDMIMDVEKRNHNL
;
A
#
# COMPACT_ATOMS: atom_id res chain seq x y z
N GLN A 1 8.39 13.38 -8.20
CA GLN A 1 7.91 13.50 -8.35
C GLN A 1 7.01 14.06 -8.32
N ALA A 2 7.06 14.64 -8.52
CA ALA A 2 6.17 15.35 -8.32
C ALA A 2 5.03 14.77 -8.45
N ALA A 3 4.93 14.15 -7.96
CA ALA A 3 4.01 13.45 -7.81
C ALA A 3 2.75 13.77 -8.16
N LYS A 4 2.51 13.53 -9.23
CA LYS A 4 1.18 13.65 -9.70
C LYS A 4 0.38 12.39 -9.47
N VAL A 5 1.04 11.30 -9.19
CA VAL A 5 0.35 10.04 -8.92
C VAL A 5 0.20 9.91 -7.42
N GLU A 6 -1.03 9.81 -6.95
CA GLU A 6 -1.31 9.69 -5.54
C GLU A 6 -1.49 8.25 -5.09
N GLN A 7 -1.77 7.35 -6.00
CA GLN A 7 -1.99 5.94 -5.70
C GLN A 7 -1.36 5.09 -6.79
N GLY A 8 -0.93 3.90 -6.44
CA GLY A 8 -0.32 3.00 -7.39
C GLY A 8 -0.65 1.54 -7.13
N ILE A 9 -0.53 0.74 -8.18
CA ILE A 9 -0.71 -0.70 -8.12
C ILE A 9 0.55 -1.33 -8.70
N ALA A 10 1.17 -2.23 -7.93
CA ALA A 10 2.41 -2.87 -8.33
C ALA A 10 2.20 -4.38 -8.42
N ILE A 11 2.66 -4.99 -9.49
CA ILE A 11 2.45 -6.41 -9.73
C ILE A 11 3.78 -7.07 -10.05
N CYS A 12 4.04 -8.20 -9.39
CA CYS A 12 5.17 -9.04 -9.75
C CYS A 12 4.78 -10.50 -9.49
N GLY A 13 5.72 -11.42 -9.38
CA GLY A 13 5.39 -12.83 -9.18
C GLY A 13 4.65 -13.09 -7.88
N THR A 14 5.13 -12.54 -6.77
CA THR A 14 4.53 -12.74 -5.44
C THR A 14 3.97 -11.45 -4.83
N GLY A 15 4.36 -10.31 -5.34
CA GLY A 15 4.04 -9.01 -4.76
C GLY A 15 5.04 -8.57 -3.69
N ALA A 16 5.82 -9.49 -3.15
CA ALA A 16 6.70 -9.19 -2.02
C ALA A 16 7.87 -8.28 -2.43
N GLY A 17 8.59 -8.65 -3.47
CA GLY A 17 9.77 -7.89 -3.89
C GLY A 17 9.43 -6.47 -4.30
N ILE A 18 8.38 -6.32 -5.08
CA ILE A 18 8.01 -5.00 -5.58
C ILE A 18 7.48 -4.11 -4.45
N SER A 19 6.81 -4.69 -3.44
CA SER A 19 6.35 -3.89 -2.31
C SER A 19 7.52 -3.42 -1.46
N LEU A 20 8.53 -4.28 -1.27
CA LEU A 20 9.73 -3.89 -0.55
C LEU A 20 10.46 -2.75 -1.26
N ALA A 21 10.59 -2.87 -2.58
CA ALA A 21 11.23 -1.82 -3.36
C ALA A 21 10.45 -0.51 -3.30
N ALA A 22 9.13 -0.59 -3.43
CA ALA A 22 8.28 0.60 -3.39
C ALA A 22 8.42 1.32 -2.06
N ASN A 23 8.49 0.58 -0.96
CA ASN A 23 8.59 1.18 0.37
C ASN A 23 9.94 1.86 0.65
N LYS A 24 10.92 1.70 -0.23
CA LYS A 24 12.18 2.44 -0.12
C LYS A 24 12.07 3.86 -0.68
N VAL A 25 10.99 4.16 -1.36
CA VAL A 25 10.76 5.50 -1.94
C VAL A 25 10.03 6.35 -0.91
N ASN A 26 10.52 7.55 -0.68
CA ASN A 26 9.90 8.47 0.29
C ASN A 26 8.44 8.71 -0.02
N GLY A 27 7.62 8.64 1.01
CA GLY A 27 6.20 8.92 0.88
C GLY A 27 5.36 7.72 0.45
N ILE A 28 5.98 6.58 0.13
CA ILE A 28 5.25 5.40 -0.30
C ILE A 28 4.97 4.49 0.89
N ARG A 29 3.71 4.11 1.03
CA ARG A 29 3.26 3.10 1.98
C ARG A 29 2.61 2.00 1.16
N ALA A 30 3.43 1.01 0.78
CA ALA A 30 2.99 -0.10 -0.06
C ALA A 30 2.67 -1.32 0.80
N VAL A 31 1.55 -1.96 0.51
CA VAL A 31 1.12 -3.16 1.23
C VAL A 31 0.86 -4.26 0.21
N VAL A 32 1.43 -5.44 0.46
CA VAL A 32 1.14 -6.59 -0.38
C VAL A 32 -0.18 -7.20 0.08
N CYS A 33 -1.09 -7.45 -0.86
CA CYS A 33 -2.43 -7.94 -0.57
C CYS A 33 -2.71 -9.18 -1.39
N SER A 34 -3.23 -10.22 -0.75
CA SER A 34 -3.64 -11.43 -1.45
C SER A 34 -5.15 -11.66 -1.36
N ASP A 35 -5.86 -10.74 -0.72
CA ASP A 35 -7.32 -10.82 -0.56
C ASP A 35 -7.91 -9.41 -0.48
N PRO A 36 -9.22 -9.28 -0.78
CA PRO A 36 -9.87 -7.96 -0.79
C PRO A 36 -9.99 -7.31 0.58
N TYR A 37 -10.13 -8.10 1.65
CA TYR A 37 -10.25 -7.55 2.98
C TYR A 37 -8.96 -6.83 3.39
N THR A 38 -7.80 -7.46 3.16
CA THR A 38 -6.51 -6.84 3.46
C THR A 38 -6.33 -5.55 2.67
N ALA A 39 -6.76 -5.56 1.41
CA ALA A 39 -6.67 -4.36 0.57
C ALA A 39 -7.51 -3.21 1.14
N ARG A 40 -8.73 -3.52 1.60
CA ARG A 40 -9.58 -2.50 2.19
C ARG A 40 -8.98 -1.95 3.48
N MET A 41 -8.49 -2.84 4.34
CA MET A 41 -7.88 -2.42 5.61
C MET A 41 -6.60 -1.64 5.38
N ALA A 42 -5.84 -1.98 4.35
CA ALA A 42 -4.62 -1.24 4.02
C ALA A 42 -4.93 0.23 3.75
N LYS A 43 -6.06 0.51 3.09
CA LYS A 43 -6.48 1.89 2.85
C LYS A 43 -7.08 2.51 4.10
N GLU A 44 -8.04 1.83 4.72
CA GLU A 44 -8.80 2.41 5.84
C GLU A 44 -7.93 2.65 7.06
N HIS A 45 -7.00 1.74 7.35
CA HIS A 45 -6.21 1.81 8.58
C HIS A 45 -4.80 2.34 8.36
N ASN A 46 -4.18 2.04 7.24
CA ASN A 46 -2.77 2.35 7.02
C ASN A 46 -2.53 3.45 5.99
N ASP A 47 -3.59 3.95 5.39
CA ASP A 47 -3.51 4.96 4.33
C ASP A 47 -2.50 4.53 3.27
N ALA A 48 -2.54 3.24 2.90
CA ALA A 48 -1.63 2.72 1.89
C ALA A 48 -1.90 3.39 0.56
N ASN A 49 -0.86 3.96 -0.04
CA ASN A 49 -0.99 4.62 -1.33
C ASN A 49 -0.50 3.74 -2.49
N VAL A 50 0.02 2.57 -2.18
CA VAL A 50 0.37 1.56 -3.17
C VAL A 50 -0.07 0.20 -2.63
N ILE A 51 -0.75 -0.58 -3.47
CA ILE A 51 -0.95 -2.00 -3.17
C ILE A 51 -0.15 -2.82 -4.16
N ALA A 52 0.30 -3.98 -3.70
CA ALA A 52 1.07 -4.89 -4.52
C ALA A 52 0.46 -6.27 -4.43
N PHE A 53 0.51 -7.03 -5.50
CA PHE A 53 0.10 -8.43 -5.46
C PHE A 53 0.88 -9.26 -6.46
N GLY A 54 0.76 -10.57 -6.32
CA GLY A 54 1.52 -11.49 -7.13
C GLY A 54 0.69 -12.17 -8.20
N ALA A 55 1.09 -12.03 -9.44
CA ALA A 55 0.39 -12.65 -10.56
C ALA A 55 0.45 -14.18 -10.50
N ARG A 56 1.42 -14.73 -9.76
CA ARG A 56 1.53 -16.18 -9.58
C ARG A 56 0.79 -16.68 -8.34
N VAL A 57 0.29 -15.77 -7.51
CA VAL A 57 -0.35 -16.12 -6.25
C VAL A 57 -1.87 -16.05 -6.36
N ILE A 58 -2.37 -15.04 -7.07
CA ILE A 58 -3.82 -14.82 -7.15
C ILE A 58 -4.29 -14.85 -8.60
N GLY A 59 -5.55 -15.25 -8.80
CA GLY A 59 -6.16 -15.21 -10.10
C GLY A 59 -6.71 -13.83 -10.45
N ILE A 60 -7.14 -13.67 -11.69
CA ILE A 60 -7.58 -12.36 -12.18
C ILE A 60 -8.83 -11.85 -11.47
N GLU A 61 -9.75 -12.72 -11.11
CA GLU A 61 -10.98 -12.28 -10.43
C GLU A 61 -10.68 -11.77 -9.03
N THR A 62 -9.78 -12.45 -8.31
CA THR A 62 -9.35 -11.98 -7.00
C THR A 62 -8.61 -10.65 -7.14
N ALA A 63 -7.77 -10.51 -8.16
CA ALA A 63 -7.05 -9.26 -8.39
C ALA A 63 -8.02 -8.10 -8.62
N LYS A 64 -9.08 -8.33 -9.39
CA LYS A 64 -10.11 -7.31 -9.62
C LYS A 64 -10.80 -6.91 -8.32
N CYS A 65 -11.13 -7.88 -7.48
CA CYS A 65 -11.76 -7.61 -6.18
C CYS A 65 -10.83 -6.82 -5.27
N ILE A 66 -9.55 -7.15 -5.26
CA ILE A 66 -8.54 -6.44 -4.47
C ILE A 66 -8.50 -4.97 -4.89
N VAL A 67 -8.40 -4.73 -6.19
CA VAL A 67 -8.31 -3.37 -6.72
C VAL A 67 -9.59 -2.58 -6.41
N ASP A 68 -10.75 -3.20 -6.61
CA ASP A 68 -12.04 -2.54 -6.35
C ASP A 68 -12.19 -2.15 -4.88
N GLU A 69 -11.88 -3.08 -3.96
CA GLU A 69 -11.99 -2.79 -2.53
C GLU A 69 -11.05 -1.67 -2.12
N TRP A 70 -9.82 -1.70 -2.63
CA TRP A 70 -8.83 -0.67 -2.29
C TRP A 70 -9.22 0.70 -2.85
N LEU A 71 -9.64 0.76 -4.12
CA LEU A 71 -10.00 2.03 -4.75
C LEU A 71 -11.22 2.67 -4.10
N ASN A 72 -12.17 1.85 -3.63
CA ASN A 72 -13.40 2.36 -3.03
C ASN A 72 -13.28 2.66 -1.54
N ALA A 73 -12.21 2.24 -0.90
CA ALA A 73 -12.00 2.50 0.52
C ALA A 73 -11.45 3.89 0.75
N LYS A 74 -11.63 4.40 1.96
CA LYS A 74 -11.12 5.72 2.36
C LYS A 74 -10.42 5.60 3.71
N PHE A 75 -9.34 6.36 3.87
CA PHE A 75 -8.62 6.38 5.14
C PHE A 75 -9.54 6.92 6.25
N GLU A 76 -9.62 6.17 7.34
CA GLU A 76 -10.51 6.53 8.44
C GLU A 76 -9.94 7.61 9.35
N GLY A 77 -8.63 7.76 9.39
CA GLY A 77 -8.01 8.74 10.27
C GLY A 77 -8.08 8.31 11.73
N GLY A 78 -8.31 9.27 12.61
CA GLY A 78 -8.41 9.00 14.04
C GLY A 78 -7.18 8.35 14.61
N ARG A 79 -7.35 7.26 15.37
CA ARG A 79 -6.21 6.53 15.94
C ARG A 79 -5.28 5.95 14.90
N HIS A 80 -5.81 5.69 13.70
CA HIS A 80 -5.00 5.15 12.61
C HIS A 80 -4.03 6.20 12.07
N ALA A 81 -4.43 7.46 12.08
CA ALA A 81 -3.55 8.55 11.65
C ALA A 81 -2.30 8.63 12.52
N THR A 82 -2.45 8.45 13.84
CA THR A 82 -1.31 8.45 14.75
C THR A 82 -0.31 7.36 14.37
N ARG A 83 -0.80 6.17 14.04
CA ARG A 83 0.08 5.06 13.66
C ARG A 83 0.76 5.29 12.33
N VAL A 84 0.03 5.85 11.37
CA VAL A 84 0.63 6.19 10.07
C VAL A 84 1.72 7.24 10.26
N ASP A 85 1.48 8.23 11.11
CA ASP A 85 2.47 9.26 11.41
C ASP A 85 3.73 8.65 12.01
N MET A 86 3.60 7.64 12.86
CA MET A 86 4.75 6.94 13.44
C MET A 86 5.57 6.24 12.35
N ILE A 87 4.91 5.65 11.35
CA ILE A 87 5.59 5.04 10.23
C ILE A 87 6.38 6.08 9.45
N MET A 88 5.74 7.22 9.18
CA MET A 88 6.38 8.30 8.45
C MET A 88 7.54 8.91 9.23
N ASP A 89 7.45 8.94 10.56
CA ASP A 89 8.56 9.41 11.40
C ASP A 89 9.77 8.48 11.30
N VAL A 90 9.55 7.17 11.21
CA VAL A 90 10.65 6.23 11.00
C VAL A 90 11.34 6.52 9.67
N GLU A 91 10.57 6.77 8.63
CA GLU A 91 11.11 7.12 7.32
C GLU A 91 11.98 8.38 7.42
N LYS A 92 11.48 9.43 8.05
CA LYS A 92 12.20 10.68 8.21
C LYS A 92 13.53 10.49 8.94
N ARG A 93 13.50 9.74 10.03
CA ARG A 93 14.70 9.53 10.83
C ARG A 93 15.77 8.79 10.04
N ASN A 94 15.36 7.80 9.27
CA ASN A 94 16.31 7.01 8.49
C ASN A 94 16.90 7.81 7.33
N HIS A 95 16.12 8.69 6.74
CA HIS A 95 16.61 9.49 5.63
C HIS A 95 17.46 10.68 6.06
N ASN A 96 17.42 11.02 7.33
CA ASN A 96 18.25 12.11 7.88
C ASN A 96 19.56 11.61 8.47
N LEU A 97 19.80 10.31 8.39
CA LEU A 97 21.08 9.73 8.82
C LEU A 97 22.06 9.64 7.64
#